data_2d6cccc20247f4bc04ba9a2155a45fd2
#
_entry.id   2d6cccc20247f4bc04ba9a2155a45fd2
#
_cell.length_a   1.000
_cell.length_b   1.000
_cell.length_c   1.000
_cell.angle_alpha   90.00
_cell.angle_beta   90.00
_cell.angle_gamma   90.00
#
_symmetry.space_group_name_H-M   'P 1'
#
loop_
_entity.id
_entity.type
_entity.pdbx_description
1 polymer ?
#
loop_
_entity_poly.entity_id
_entity_poly.type
_entity_poly.pdbx_seq_one_letter_code
_entity_poly.pdbx_strand_id
1 'polypeptide(L)'
;TQGVSSAASDVYKRQDVTGFVEERMNGQRVVKVFNHEDKSKEEFDKLNEALFESSANANKYGNMMGPVIGNIGNLQFVLTAVLGGLLSVTGVGGITLGVMASYLQFTKSFTQPFMQVAQQFNSIVMALAGAERIFKLIDEEPEQDTGSVTLVNAKKDENGTITECTERTGMWAWKKPADENGAVTYTELTGDVRFKDVTFGYDEDKIILHDISLFAKPGQKLAFVGSTGAGKTTITNLINRFYDIQSGEILYDGIDITKIRKDDLRRSLGIVLQDTHLFTGTIKDNIRYGKLNATDEEIY
;
A
#
# COMPACT_ATOMS: atom_id res chain seq x y z
N THR A 1 22.19 6.71 16.18
CA THR A 1 22.05 5.73 15.09
C THR A 1 21.59 4.35 15.54
N GLN A 2 22.13 3.78 16.64
CA GLN A 2 21.68 2.46 17.16
C GLN A 2 20.23 2.46 17.66
N GLY A 3 19.76 3.50 18.34
CA GLY A 3 18.38 3.60 18.81
C GLY A 3 17.34 3.69 17.68
N VAL A 4 17.65 4.36 16.59
CA VAL A 4 16.78 4.47 15.41
C VAL A 4 16.67 3.13 14.68
N SER A 5 17.80 2.43 14.52
CA SER A 5 17.84 1.08 13.94
C SER A 5 17.06 0.07 14.78
N SER A 6 17.13 0.17 16.10
CA SER A 6 16.41 -0.71 17.03
C SER A 6 14.89 -0.46 17.03
N ALA A 7 14.46 0.80 16.97
CA ALA A 7 13.03 1.15 16.89
C ALA A 7 12.41 0.71 15.55
N ALA A 8 13.12 0.88 14.43
CA ALA A 8 12.68 0.38 13.13
C ALA A 8 12.57 -1.15 13.15
N SER A 9 13.55 -1.86 13.72
CA SER A 9 13.51 -3.32 13.86
C SER A 9 12.31 -3.79 14.68
N ASP A 10 11.94 -3.08 15.76
CA ASP A 10 10.76 -3.40 16.58
C ASP A 10 9.46 -3.33 15.77
N VAL A 11 9.30 -2.30 14.92
CA VAL A 11 8.12 -2.16 14.06
C VAL A 11 8.00 -3.32 13.09
N TYR A 12 9.08 -3.73 12.42
CA TYR A 12 9.06 -4.87 11.51
C TYR A 12 8.73 -6.18 12.23
N LYS A 13 9.35 -6.43 13.40
CA LYS A 13 9.06 -7.63 14.19
C LYS A 13 7.62 -7.70 14.68
N ARG A 14 7.01 -6.57 15.02
CA ARG A 14 5.57 -6.50 15.35
C ARG A 14 4.70 -6.86 14.13
N GLN A 15 5.08 -6.42 12.93
CA GLN A 15 4.36 -6.79 11.71
C GLN A 15 4.46 -8.29 11.42
N ASP A 16 5.65 -8.89 11.60
CA ASP A 16 5.84 -10.34 11.42
C ASP A 16 4.93 -11.14 12.36
N VAL A 17 4.90 -10.78 13.65
CA VAL A 17 4.01 -11.43 14.64
C VAL A 17 2.54 -11.23 14.30
N THR A 18 2.13 -10.00 13.95
CA THR A 18 0.74 -9.70 13.60
C THR A 18 0.30 -10.45 12.35
N GLY A 19 1.13 -10.44 11.30
CA GLY A 19 0.87 -11.17 10.06
C GLY A 19 0.78 -12.67 10.29
N PHE A 20 1.65 -13.24 11.11
CA PHE A 20 1.59 -14.66 11.48
C PHE A 20 0.29 -15.00 12.21
N VAL A 21 -0.11 -14.18 13.20
CA VAL A 21 -1.39 -14.39 13.93
C VAL A 21 -2.58 -14.32 12.98
N GLU A 22 -2.63 -13.32 12.10
CA GLU A 22 -3.69 -13.16 11.13
C GLU A 22 -3.77 -14.36 10.17
N GLU A 23 -2.63 -14.82 9.63
CA GLU A 23 -2.54 -16.01 8.77
C GLU A 23 -3.06 -17.26 9.49
N ARG A 24 -2.62 -17.49 10.74
CA ARG A 24 -3.05 -18.68 11.52
C ARG A 24 -4.50 -18.61 11.95
N MET A 25 -5.03 -17.43 12.26
CA MET A 25 -6.45 -17.23 12.57
C MET A 25 -7.32 -17.51 11.34
N ASN A 26 -6.96 -16.99 10.18
CA ASN A 26 -7.67 -17.25 8.93
C ASN A 26 -7.55 -18.72 8.50
N GLY A 27 -6.39 -19.34 8.73
CA GLY A 27 -6.10 -20.74 8.44
C GLY A 27 -6.44 -21.73 9.56
N GLN A 28 -7.15 -21.32 10.64
CA GLN A 28 -7.36 -22.13 11.84
C GLN A 28 -7.93 -23.54 11.54
N ARG A 29 -8.85 -23.65 10.58
CA ARG A 29 -9.44 -24.94 10.19
C ARG A 29 -8.38 -25.89 9.61
N VAL A 30 -7.44 -25.35 8.83
CA VAL A 30 -6.34 -26.12 8.23
C VAL A 30 -5.38 -26.59 9.31
N VAL A 31 -4.98 -25.70 10.22
CA VAL A 31 -4.11 -26.03 11.37
C VAL A 31 -4.73 -27.17 12.18
N LYS A 32 -6.04 -27.12 12.43
CA LYS A 32 -6.78 -28.14 13.18
C LYS A 32 -6.85 -29.49 12.47
N VAL A 33 -7.18 -29.49 11.18
CA VAL A 33 -7.31 -30.74 10.38
C VAL A 33 -6.00 -31.50 10.30
N PHE A 34 -4.86 -30.77 10.24
CA PHE A 34 -3.53 -31.39 10.16
C PHE A 34 -2.82 -31.55 11.52
N ASN A 35 -3.48 -31.19 12.64
CA ASN A 35 -2.91 -31.22 13.99
C ASN A 35 -1.57 -30.49 14.10
N HIS A 36 -1.47 -29.31 13.49
CA HIS A 36 -0.24 -28.51 13.47
C HIS A 36 -0.20 -27.42 14.55
N GLU A 37 -1.02 -27.51 15.61
CA GLU A 37 -1.09 -26.52 16.68
C GLU A 37 0.26 -26.34 17.40
N ASP A 38 0.91 -27.43 17.75
CA ASP A 38 2.18 -27.37 18.49
C ASP A 38 3.29 -26.78 17.65
N LYS A 39 3.34 -27.11 16.34
CA LYS A 39 4.27 -26.49 15.40
C LYS A 39 3.99 -25.00 15.25
N SER A 40 2.73 -24.61 15.14
CA SER A 40 2.32 -23.20 15.04
C SER A 40 2.68 -22.40 16.29
N LYS A 41 2.58 -23.01 17.49
CA LYS A 41 3.04 -22.40 18.74
C LYS A 41 4.56 -22.21 18.76
N GLU A 42 5.30 -23.23 18.36
CA GLU A 42 6.79 -23.14 18.29
C GLU A 42 7.24 -22.02 17.32
N GLU A 43 6.57 -21.89 16.16
CA GLU A 43 6.85 -20.83 15.20
C GLU A 43 6.50 -19.45 15.77
N PHE A 44 5.34 -19.34 16.47
CA PHE A 44 4.94 -18.12 17.16
C PHE A 44 5.94 -17.72 18.25
N ASP A 45 6.36 -18.68 19.08
CA ASP A 45 7.31 -18.43 20.17
C ASP A 45 8.65 -17.88 19.64
N LYS A 46 9.14 -18.39 18.49
CA LYS A 46 10.36 -17.86 17.85
C LYS A 46 10.18 -16.40 17.39
N LEU A 47 9.05 -16.08 16.77
CA LEU A 47 8.75 -14.73 16.32
C LEU A 47 8.54 -13.77 17.51
N ASN A 48 7.85 -14.25 18.54
CA ASN A 48 7.60 -13.48 19.75
C ASN A 48 8.90 -13.22 20.55
N GLU A 49 9.81 -14.19 20.64
CA GLU A 49 11.13 -14.00 21.27
C GLU A 49 11.97 -12.98 20.49
N ALA A 50 11.97 -13.05 19.15
CA ALA A 50 12.66 -12.06 18.31
C ALA A 50 12.06 -10.65 18.48
N LEU A 51 10.74 -10.54 18.67
CA LEU A 51 10.07 -9.28 18.99
C LEU A 51 10.47 -8.81 20.41
N PHE A 52 10.45 -9.71 21.38
CA PHE A 52 10.84 -9.40 22.77
C PHE A 52 12.26 -8.83 22.83
N GLU A 53 13.24 -9.49 22.22
CA GLU A 53 14.63 -9.01 22.18
C GLU A 53 14.75 -7.63 21.53
N SER A 54 14.05 -7.43 20.40
CA SER A 54 14.05 -6.14 19.69
C SER A 54 13.42 -5.04 20.53
N SER A 55 12.25 -5.30 21.12
CA SER A 55 11.52 -4.37 21.97
C SER A 55 12.29 -4.07 23.27
N ALA A 56 12.88 -5.08 23.89
CA ALA A 56 13.70 -4.91 25.10
C ALA A 56 14.91 -4.02 24.81
N ASN A 57 15.59 -4.22 23.68
CA ASN A 57 16.75 -3.41 23.28
C ASN A 57 16.32 -1.97 22.94
N ALA A 58 15.22 -1.78 22.21
CA ALA A 58 14.69 -0.46 21.89
C ALA A 58 14.32 0.34 23.16
N ASN A 59 13.64 -0.32 24.10
CA ASN A 59 13.18 0.32 25.34
C ASN A 59 14.29 0.50 26.39
N LYS A 60 15.31 -0.35 26.39
CA LYS A 60 16.41 -0.28 27.33
C LYS A 60 17.08 1.09 27.37
N TYR A 61 17.44 1.60 26.23
CA TYR A 61 18.08 2.92 26.10
C TYR A 61 17.12 4.07 26.37
N GLY A 62 15.89 4.01 25.86
CA GLY A 62 14.89 5.03 26.09
C GLY A 62 14.48 5.17 27.56
N ASN A 63 14.27 4.05 28.24
CA ASN A 63 13.84 4.03 29.63
C ASN A 63 14.96 4.28 30.63
N MET A 64 16.23 4.09 30.26
CA MET A 64 17.37 4.43 31.12
C MET A 64 17.66 5.93 31.25
N MET A 65 17.32 6.71 30.22
CA MET A 65 17.59 8.16 30.18
C MET A 65 16.94 8.90 31.37
N GLY A 66 15.67 8.58 31.64
CA GLY A 66 14.94 9.21 32.76
C GLY A 66 15.61 9.04 34.13
N PRO A 67 15.81 7.80 34.62
CA PRO A 67 16.49 7.54 35.87
C PRO A 67 17.93 8.11 35.95
N VAL A 68 18.68 8.05 34.84
CA VAL A 68 20.06 8.58 34.82
C VAL A 68 20.04 10.10 34.98
N ILE A 69 19.25 10.83 34.21
CA ILE A 69 19.15 12.28 34.32
C ILE A 69 18.58 12.67 35.67
N GLY A 70 17.57 11.96 36.19
CA GLY A 70 17.01 12.19 37.51
C GLY A 70 18.04 12.01 38.66
N ASN A 71 18.85 10.96 38.62
CA ASN A 71 19.89 10.71 39.61
C ASN A 71 21.04 11.74 39.52
N ILE A 72 21.44 12.16 38.31
CA ILE A 72 22.40 13.25 38.14
C ILE A 72 21.85 14.53 38.76
N GLY A 73 20.58 14.86 38.51
CA GLY A 73 19.90 16.01 39.07
C GLY A 73 19.85 15.97 40.63
N ASN A 74 19.58 14.78 41.22
CA ASN A 74 19.59 14.60 42.65
C ASN A 74 21.00 14.76 43.25
N LEU A 75 22.01 14.20 42.60
CA LEU A 75 23.41 14.37 43.00
C LEU A 75 23.84 15.83 42.97
N GLN A 76 23.49 16.55 41.86
CA GLN A 76 23.74 17.97 41.76
C GLN A 76 23.04 18.75 42.87
N PHE A 77 21.79 18.42 43.17
CA PHE A 77 21.05 19.08 44.26
C PHE A 77 21.74 18.90 45.62
N VAL A 78 22.18 17.68 45.96
CA VAL A 78 22.90 17.39 47.22
C VAL A 78 24.23 18.14 47.28
N LEU A 79 25.03 18.10 46.22
CA LEU A 79 26.30 18.83 46.16
C LEU A 79 26.09 20.35 46.29
N THR A 80 25.10 20.91 45.63
CA THR A 80 24.76 22.33 45.72
C THR A 80 24.32 22.70 47.15
N ALA A 81 23.47 21.86 47.79
CA ALA A 81 23.01 22.10 49.13
C ALA A 81 24.16 22.06 50.16
N VAL A 82 25.06 21.10 50.04
CA VAL A 82 26.21 20.97 50.95
C VAL A 82 27.20 22.10 50.74
N LEU A 83 27.65 22.36 49.53
CA LEU A 83 28.61 23.43 49.21
C LEU A 83 28.03 24.82 49.49
N GLY A 84 26.77 25.08 49.05
CA GLY A 84 26.10 26.34 49.28
C GLY A 84 25.83 26.59 50.78
N GLY A 85 25.47 25.56 51.54
CA GLY A 85 25.32 25.63 52.99
C GLY A 85 26.63 25.99 53.71
N LEU A 86 27.73 25.33 53.32
CA LEU A 86 29.07 25.64 53.87
C LEU A 86 29.50 27.10 53.56
N LEU A 87 29.30 27.55 52.30
CA LEU A 87 29.61 28.91 51.90
C LEU A 87 28.74 29.95 52.63
N SER A 88 27.47 29.65 52.87
CA SER A 88 26.54 30.52 53.58
C SER A 88 26.92 30.65 55.08
N VAL A 89 27.36 29.56 55.73
CA VAL A 89 27.79 29.57 57.16
C VAL A 89 29.13 30.23 57.35
N THR A 90 30.05 30.05 56.37
CA THR A 90 31.39 30.68 56.42
C THR A 90 31.40 32.13 55.98
N GLY A 91 30.30 32.66 55.46
CA GLY A 91 30.20 34.02 54.96
C GLY A 91 30.98 34.29 53.68
N VAL A 92 31.57 33.27 53.06
CA VAL A 92 32.37 33.41 51.83
C VAL A 92 31.46 33.70 50.65
N GLY A 93 31.78 34.76 49.92
CA GLY A 93 31.08 35.13 48.70
C GLY A 93 29.70 35.83 48.89
N GLY A 94 29.33 36.17 50.16
CA GLY A 94 28.05 36.88 50.44
C GLY A 94 26.80 36.06 50.15
N ILE A 95 26.91 34.74 50.09
CA ILE A 95 25.81 33.81 49.81
C ILE A 95 24.87 33.77 51.01
N THR A 96 23.66 34.26 50.83
CA THR A 96 22.60 34.17 51.88
C THR A 96 21.80 32.88 51.74
N LEU A 97 21.14 32.47 52.81
CA LEU A 97 20.23 31.30 52.80
C LEU A 97 19.14 31.42 51.74
N GLY A 98 18.63 32.65 51.47
CA GLY A 98 17.62 32.91 50.46
C GLY A 98 18.15 32.72 49.04
N VAL A 99 19.38 33.17 48.75
CA VAL A 99 20.04 32.95 47.48
C VAL A 99 20.25 31.44 47.23
N MET A 100 20.67 30.70 48.24
CA MET A 100 20.86 29.25 48.17
C MET A 100 19.54 28.53 47.89
N ALA A 101 18.47 28.87 48.59
CA ALA A 101 17.15 28.28 48.39
C ALA A 101 16.64 28.54 46.97
N SER A 102 16.79 29.79 46.47
CA SER A 102 16.42 30.16 45.09
C SER A 102 17.24 29.35 44.04
N TYR A 103 18.56 29.21 44.27
CA TYR A 103 19.41 28.43 43.37
C TYR A 103 19.04 26.95 43.31
N LEU A 104 18.74 26.33 44.48
CA LEU A 104 18.26 24.95 44.55
C LEU A 104 16.94 24.77 43.79
N GLN A 105 16.04 25.75 43.91
CA GLN A 105 14.75 25.74 43.12
C GLN A 105 15.00 25.86 41.62
N PHE A 106 15.89 26.76 41.18
CA PHE A 106 16.27 26.88 39.77
C PHE A 106 16.93 25.61 39.25
N THR A 107 17.82 24.98 40.00
CA THR A 107 18.48 23.71 39.63
C THR A 107 17.44 22.60 39.36
N LYS A 108 16.43 22.46 40.23
CA LYS A 108 15.32 21.51 39.98
C LYS A 108 14.50 21.85 38.75
N SER A 109 14.16 23.11 38.58
CA SER A 109 13.37 23.57 37.42
C SER A 109 14.14 23.40 36.11
N PHE A 110 15.46 23.45 36.14
CA PHE A 110 16.31 23.31 34.96
C PHE A 110 16.37 21.88 34.41
N THR A 111 16.16 20.87 35.23
CA THR A 111 16.19 19.46 34.81
C THR A 111 14.99 19.09 33.95
N GLN A 112 13.85 19.69 34.18
CA GLN A 112 12.60 19.40 33.46
C GLN A 112 12.68 19.65 31.95
N PRO A 113 13.17 20.82 31.45
CA PRO A 113 13.33 21.06 30.02
C PRO A 113 14.22 20.02 29.32
N PHE A 114 15.29 19.55 29.97
CA PHE A 114 16.14 18.53 29.36
C PHE A 114 15.43 17.19 29.19
N MET A 115 14.61 16.81 30.15
CA MET A 115 13.79 15.62 30.07
C MET A 115 12.77 15.74 28.90
N GLN A 116 12.14 16.91 28.76
CA GLN A 116 11.19 17.18 27.67
C GLN A 116 11.87 17.13 26.30
N VAL A 117 13.05 17.74 26.14
CA VAL A 117 13.80 17.70 24.89
C VAL A 117 14.20 16.25 24.54
N ALA A 118 14.68 15.47 25.53
CA ALA A 118 15.04 14.08 25.30
C ALA A 118 13.84 13.23 24.83
N GLN A 119 12.66 13.44 25.44
CA GLN A 119 11.42 12.77 25.01
C GLN A 119 10.98 13.20 23.62
N GLN A 120 11.10 14.53 23.33
CA GLN A 120 10.71 15.06 22.03
C GLN A 120 11.61 14.54 20.90
N PHE A 121 12.88 14.27 21.20
CA PHE A 121 13.80 13.69 20.23
C PHE A 121 13.34 12.29 19.77
N ASN A 122 12.90 11.46 20.70
CA ASN A 122 12.33 10.15 20.37
C ASN A 122 11.07 10.27 19.51
N SER A 123 10.20 11.20 19.83
CA SER A 123 8.98 11.45 19.05
C SER A 123 9.30 11.90 17.61
N ILE A 124 10.30 12.75 17.42
CA ILE A 124 10.77 13.20 16.10
C ILE A 124 11.29 12.02 15.29
N VAL A 125 12.11 11.15 15.89
CA VAL A 125 12.65 9.96 15.20
C VAL A 125 11.54 9.04 14.74
N MET A 126 10.53 8.78 15.58
CA MET A 126 9.37 7.96 15.21
C MET A 126 8.53 8.61 14.13
N ALA A 127 8.34 9.94 14.18
CA ALA A 127 7.62 10.70 13.16
C ALA A 127 8.36 10.67 11.81
N LEU A 128 9.69 10.78 11.79
CA LEU A 128 10.47 10.69 10.57
C LEU A 128 10.38 9.29 9.92
N ALA A 129 10.45 8.24 10.72
CA ALA A 129 10.28 6.86 10.21
C ALA A 129 8.87 6.63 9.63
N GLY A 130 7.83 7.21 10.28
CA GLY A 130 6.46 7.19 9.76
C GLY A 130 6.31 8.00 8.46
N ALA A 131 6.92 9.18 8.42
CA ALA A 131 6.91 10.08 7.25
C ALA A 131 7.59 9.42 6.04
N GLU A 132 8.74 8.78 6.23
CA GLU A 132 9.44 8.05 5.15
C GLU A 132 8.53 7.03 4.45
N ARG A 133 7.75 6.27 5.23
CA ARG A 133 6.82 5.29 4.66
C ARG A 133 5.68 5.94 3.90
N ILE A 134 5.14 7.05 4.41
CA ILE A 134 4.07 7.81 3.76
C ILE A 134 4.58 8.42 2.46
N PHE A 135 5.76 9.05 2.48
CA PHE A 135 6.34 9.65 1.28
C PHE A 135 6.69 8.58 0.25
N LYS A 136 7.23 7.42 0.66
CA LYS A 136 7.46 6.31 -0.26
C LYS A 136 6.18 5.88 -1.01
N LEU A 137 5.04 5.88 -0.32
CA LEU A 137 3.75 5.58 -0.97
C LEU A 137 3.26 6.73 -1.87
N ILE A 138 3.49 8.00 -1.45
CA ILE A 138 3.10 9.18 -2.25
C ILE A 138 3.96 9.31 -3.51
N ASP A 139 5.25 8.97 -3.40
CA ASP A 139 6.22 9.05 -4.48
C ASP A 139 6.16 7.81 -5.41
N GLU A 140 5.29 6.82 -5.12
CA GLU A 140 5.07 5.67 -6.00
C GLU A 140 4.56 6.17 -7.37
N GLU A 141 5.20 5.71 -8.43
CA GLU A 141 4.82 6.12 -9.78
C GLU A 141 3.41 5.66 -10.13
N PRO A 142 2.53 6.57 -10.60
CA PRO A 142 1.19 6.18 -11.02
C PRO A 142 1.26 5.27 -12.24
N GLU A 143 0.20 4.47 -12.41
CA GLU A 143 0.07 3.59 -13.57
C GLU A 143 0.26 4.37 -14.88
N GLN A 144 1.25 3.98 -15.68
CA GLN A 144 1.53 4.63 -16.95
C GLN A 144 0.46 4.23 -17.98
N ASP A 145 -0.09 5.22 -18.70
CA ASP A 145 -1.03 5.01 -19.80
C ASP A 145 -0.61 5.85 -21.00
N THR A 146 -0.10 5.19 -22.03
CA THR A 146 0.31 5.79 -23.30
C THR A 146 -0.73 5.61 -24.40
N GLY A 147 -1.90 5.06 -24.06
CA GLY A 147 -2.99 4.81 -24.99
C GLY A 147 -3.57 6.10 -25.55
N SER A 148 -3.84 6.12 -26.85
CA SER A 148 -4.43 7.25 -27.56
C SER A 148 -5.82 6.94 -28.16
N VAL A 149 -6.18 5.66 -28.27
CA VAL A 149 -7.49 5.22 -28.74
C VAL A 149 -8.49 5.30 -27.59
N THR A 150 -9.63 5.93 -27.84
CA THR A 150 -10.68 6.17 -26.83
C THR A 150 -11.99 5.47 -27.19
N LEU A 151 -12.81 5.15 -26.19
CA LEU A 151 -14.12 4.54 -26.36
C LEU A 151 -15.21 5.62 -26.36
N VAL A 152 -16.00 5.68 -27.43
CA VAL A 152 -17.06 6.67 -27.62
C VAL A 152 -18.40 6.01 -27.90
N ASN A 153 -19.50 6.71 -27.59
CA ASN A 153 -20.81 6.34 -28.12
C ASN A 153 -20.83 6.59 -29.62
N ALA A 154 -21.40 5.68 -30.37
CA ALA A 154 -21.42 5.75 -31.84
C ALA A 154 -22.80 5.45 -32.39
N LYS A 155 -23.02 5.87 -33.61
CA LYS A 155 -24.15 5.49 -34.44
C LYS A 155 -23.66 5.10 -35.83
N LYS A 156 -24.42 4.22 -36.49
CA LYS A 156 -24.14 3.76 -37.83
C LYS A 156 -25.19 4.36 -38.76
N ASP A 157 -24.78 4.97 -39.85
CA ASP A 157 -25.69 5.46 -40.86
C ASP A 157 -26.17 4.34 -41.82
N GLU A 158 -27.06 4.65 -42.72
CA GLU A 158 -27.60 3.70 -43.70
C GLU A 158 -26.51 3.11 -44.63
N ASN A 159 -25.41 3.81 -44.81
CA ASN A 159 -24.24 3.37 -45.57
C ASN A 159 -23.25 2.54 -44.79
N GLY A 160 -23.49 2.35 -43.47
CA GLY A 160 -22.62 1.60 -42.60
C GLY A 160 -21.45 2.41 -42.00
N THR A 161 -21.42 3.73 -42.22
CA THR A 161 -20.38 4.61 -41.67
C THR A 161 -20.65 4.85 -40.19
N ILE A 162 -19.60 4.64 -39.36
CA ILE A 162 -19.67 4.84 -37.92
C ILE A 162 -19.27 6.28 -37.60
N THR A 163 -20.10 6.96 -36.83
CA THR A 163 -19.86 8.33 -36.38
C THR A 163 -20.08 8.43 -34.85
N GLU A 164 -19.27 9.25 -34.20
CA GLU A 164 -19.43 9.57 -32.79
C GLU A 164 -20.74 10.33 -32.52
N CYS A 165 -21.40 10.04 -31.40
CA CYS A 165 -22.57 10.78 -30.96
C CYS A 165 -22.54 10.98 -29.43
N THR A 166 -23.25 11.98 -28.94
CA THR A 166 -23.36 12.27 -27.49
C THR A 166 -24.48 11.44 -26.85
N GLU A 167 -25.38 10.92 -27.61
CA GLU A 167 -26.53 10.14 -27.16
C GLU A 167 -26.11 8.69 -26.83
N ARG A 168 -26.77 8.09 -25.85
CA ARG A 168 -26.58 6.70 -25.53
C ARG A 168 -27.34 5.80 -26.48
N THR A 169 -26.68 5.34 -27.53
CA THR A 169 -27.29 4.51 -28.58
C THR A 169 -27.24 3.01 -28.29
N GLY A 170 -26.48 2.60 -27.25
CA GLY A 170 -26.16 1.20 -27.01
C GLY A 170 -25.05 0.64 -27.90
N MET A 171 -24.56 1.44 -28.86
CA MET A 171 -23.43 1.10 -29.72
C MET A 171 -22.19 1.88 -29.27
N TRP A 172 -21.06 1.21 -29.25
CA TRP A 172 -19.77 1.79 -28.89
C TRP A 172 -18.77 1.59 -30.02
N ALA A 173 -17.83 2.52 -30.13
CA ALA A 173 -16.76 2.42 -31.11
C ALA A 173 -15.43 2.93 -30.53
N TRP A 174 -14.35 2.34 -30.97
CA TRP A 174 -13.01 2.80 -30.77
C TRP A 174 -12.69 3.95 -31.71
N LYS A 175 -12.44 5.13 -31.15
CA LYS A 175 -12.01 6.33 -31.86
C LYS A 175 -10.49 6.34 -31.88
N LYS A 176 -9.89 6.15 -33.05
CA LYS A 176 -8.46 6.30 -33.27
C LYS A 176 -8.10 7.78 -33.43
N PRO A 177 -6.92 8.22 -32.93
CA PRO A 177 -6.49 9.59 -33.16
C PRO A 177 -6.45 9.91 -34.66
N ALA A 178 -6.53 11.19 -34.98
CA ALA A 178 -6.43 11.66 -36.37
C ALA A 178 -5.07 11.18 -36.97
N ASP A 179 -5.14 10.71 -38.22
CA ASP A 179 -3.97 10.39 -39.02
C ASP A 179 -3.22 11.66 -39.47
N GLU A 180 -2.17 11.49 -40.25
CA GLU A 180 -1.36 12.61 -40.79
C GLU A 180 -2.20 13.55 -41.69
N ASN A 181 -3.34 13.09 -42.19
CA ASN A 181 -4.28 13.86 -43.02
C ASN A 181 -5.43 14.48 -42.20
N GLY A 182 -5.41 14.30 -40.88
CA GLY A 182 -6.46 14.79 -39.97
C GLY A 182 -7.73 13.93 -39.93
N ALA A 183 -7.75 12.74 -40.55
CA ALA A 183 -8.88 11.85 -40.56
C ALA A 183 -8.97 11.00 -39.28
N VAL A 184 -10.11 11.07 -38.60
CA VAL A 184 -10.43 10.21 -37.44
C VAL A 184 -11.13 8.95 -37.97
N THR A 185 -10.67 7.78 -37.48
CA THR A 185 -11.28 6.50 -37.84
C THR A 185 -11.94 5.86 -36.64
N TYR A 186 -13.08 5.20 -36.92
CA TYR A 186 -13.86 4.52 -35.91
C TYR A 186 -13.90 3.03 -36.20
N THR A 187 -13.71 2.20 -35.18
CA THR A 187 -13.83 0.73 -35.23
C THR A 187 -14.93 0.32 -34.26
N GLU A 188 -15.94 -0.41 -34.73
CA GLU A 188 -17.02 -0.89 -33.85
C GLU A 188 -16.48 -1.77 -32.73
N LEU A 189 -16.98 -1.56 -31.50
CA LEU A 189 -16.69 -2.45 -30.38
C LEU A 189 -17.51 -3.74 -30.54
N THR A 190 -16.85 -4.83 -30.86
CA THR A 190 -17.49 -6.14 -31.10
C THR A 190 -17.05 -7.19 -30.09
N GLY A 191 -15.89 -7.00 -29.42
CA GLY A 191 -15.34 -7.92 -28.45
C GLY A 191 -14.50 -9.05 -29.06
N ASP A 192 -13.87 -8.84 -30.22
CA ASP A 192 -12.87 -9.78 -30.78
C ASP A 192 -11.56 -9.62 -30.03
N VAL A 193 -11.13 -10.67 -29.31
CA VAL A 193 -9.85 -10.68 -28.57
C VAL A 193 -8.91 -11.69 -29.20
N ARG A 194 -7.65 -11.30 -29.41
CA ARG A 194 -6.62 -12.16 -29.98
C ARG A 194 -5.29 -11.99 -29.27
N PHE A 195 -4.71 -13.11 -28.85
CA PHE A 195 -3.35 -13.21 -28.39
C PHE A 195 -2.50 -13.82 -29.48
N LYS A 196 -1.34 -13.25 -29.75
CA LYS A 196 -0.36 -13.74 -30.74
C LYS A 196 1.00 -13.85 -30.05
N ASP A 197 1.45 -15.07 -29.89
CA ASP A 197 2.77 -15.44 -29.36
C ASP A 197 3.12 -14.69 -28.05
N VAL A 198 2.12 -14.60 -27.14
CA VAL A 198 2.23 -13.83 -25.91
C VAL A 198 3.04 -14.57 -24.88
N THR A 199 4.11 -13.93 -24.42
CA THR A 199 4.94 -14.39 -23.30
C THR A 199 4.82 -13.39 -22.15
N PHE A 200 4.57 -13.91 -20.93
CA PHE A 200 4.37 -13.09 -19.74
C PHE A 200 4.78 -13.79 -18.44
N GLY A 201 5.42 -13.04 -17.54
CA GLY A 201 5.66 -13.38 -16.13
C GLY A 201 5.49 -12.16 -15.25
N TYR A 202 5.06 -12.35 -14.01
CA TYR A 202 4.97 -11.25 -13.03
C TYR A 202 6.34 -10.76 -12.58
N ASP A 203 7.33 -11.64 -12.59
CA ASP A 203 8.74 -11.36 -12.36
C ASP A 203 9.53 -11.71 -13.63
N GLU A 204 10.61 -10.99 -13.90
CA GLU A 204 11.46 -11.21 -15.08
C GLU A 204 12.02 -12.64 -15.15
N ASP A 205 12.32 -13.21 -13.97
CA ASP A 205 12.91 -14.56 -13.85
C ASP A 205 11.87 -15.70 -13.90
N LYS A 206 10.56 -15.39 -13.85
CA LYS A 206 9.52 -16.42 -13.78
C LYS A 206 8.42 -16.20 -14.81
N ILE A 207 8.62 -16.76 -15.99
CA ILE A 207 7.62 -16.76 -17.05
C ILE A 207 6.47 -17.72 -16.71
N ILE A 208 5.24 -17.28 -16.89
CA ILE A 208 4.00 -18.04 -16.63
C ILE A 208 3.30 -18.41 -17.93
N LEU A 209 3.28 -17.50 -18.90
CA LEU A 209 2.74 -17.74 -20.22
C LEU A 209 3.88 -17.79 -21.23
N HIS A 210 3.96 -18.85 -22.03
CA HIS A 210 4.99 -19.06 -23.03
C HIS A 210 4.33 -19.16 -24.41
N ASP A 211 4.56 -18.17 -25.28
CA ASP A 211 4.13 -18.14 -26.68
C ASP A 211 2.64 -18.48 -26.87
N ILE A 212 1.78 -17.92 -26.02
CA ILE A 212 0.37 -18.24 -26.03
C ILE A 212 -0.33 -17.52 -27.19
N SER A 213 -0.93 -18.30 -28.08
CA SER A 213 -1.80 -17.80 -29.15
C SER A 213 -3.21 -18.34 -28.96
N LEU A 214 -4.19 -17.44 -28.84
CA LEU A 214 -5.61 -17.75 -28.69
C LEU A 214 -6.47 -16.65 -29.28
N PHE A 215 -7.73 -16.97 -29.52
CA PHE A 215 -8.70 -15.98 -29.97
C PHE A 215 -10.10 -16.23 -29.39
N ALA A 216 -10.87 -15.15 -29.21
CA ALA A 216 -12.28 -15.18 -28.90
C ALA A 216 -13.00 -14.25 -29.88
N LYS A 217 -13.86 -14.82 -30.72
CA LYS A 217 -14.70 -14.04 -31.64
C LYS A 217 -15.89 -13.39 -30.92
N PRO A 218 -16.49 -12.34 -31.47
CA PRO A 218 -17.70 -11.73 -30.91
C PRO A 218 -18.77 -12.78 -30.57
N GLY A 219 -19.30 -12.72 -29.34
CA GLY A 219 -20.31 -13.67 -28.84
C GLY A 219 -19.83 -15.06 -28.52
N GLN A 220 -18.56 -15.38 -28.71
CA GLN A 220 -17.97 -16.67 -28.36
C GLN A 220 -17.70 -16.77 -26.85
N LYS A 221 -18.00 -17.93 -26.25
CA LYS A 221 -17.64 -18.26 -24.87
C LYS A 221 -16.42 -19.17 -24.87
N LEU A 222 -15.38 -18.78 -24.15
CA LEU A 222 -14.17 -19.58 -23.92
C LEU A 222 -14.09 -20.04 -22.46
N ALA A 223 -13.73 -21.29 -22.25
CA ALA A 223 -13.42 -21.82 -20.93
C ALA A 223 -11.94 -22.19 -20.85
N PHE A 224 -11.21 -21.58 -19.92
CA PHE A 224 -9.83 -21.95 -19.61
C PHE A 224 -9.83 -23.06 -18.55
N VAL A 225 -9.24 -24.22 -18.90
CA VAL A 225 -9.16 -25.37 -18.02
C VAL A 225 -7.68 -25.69 -17.77
N GLY A 226 -7.34 -26.04 -16.54
CA GLY A 226 -5.98 -26.35 -16.14
C GLY A 226 -5.81 -26.33 -14.62
N SER A 227 -4.68 -26.81 -14.12
CA SER A 227 -4.32 -26.82 -12.71
C SER A 227 -4.20 -25.39 -12.13
N THR A 228 -4.15 -25.28 -10.81
CA THR A 228 -3.84 -24.00 -10.15
C THR A 228 -2.44 -23.55 -10.55
N GLY A 229 -2.28 -22.29 -10.90
CA GLY A 229 -1.00 -21.76 -11.39
C GLY A 229 -0.78 -21.87 -12.91
N ALA A 230 -1.67 -22.51 -13.68
CA ALA A 230 -1.55 -22.66 -15.13
C ALA A 230 -1.77 -21.36 -15.96
N GLY A 231 -1.82 -20.19 -15.33
CA GLY A 231 -1.94 -18.91 -16.02
C GLY A 231 -3.37 -18.48 -16.43
N LYS A 232 -4.43 -19.21 -16.01
CA LYS A 232 -5.82 -18.85 -16.37
C LYS A 232 -6.22 -17.44 -15.97
N THR A 233 -5.99 -17.06 -14.72
CA THR A 233 -6.25 -15.71 -14.20
C THR A 233 -5.31 -14.69 -14.82
N THR A 234 -4.09 -15.08 -15.16
CA THR A 234 -3.12 -14.23 -15.84
C THR A 234 -3.65 -13.75 -17.19
N ILE A 235 -4.27 -14.63 -17.98
CA ILE A 235 -4.87 -14.25 -19.26
C ILE A 235 -5.95 -13.16 -19.09
N THR A 236 -6.84 -13.31 -18.09
CA THR A 236 -7.86 -12.30 -17.81
C THR A 236 -7.26 -10.98 -17.31
N ASN A 237 -6.20 -11.03 -16.52
CA ASN A 237 -5.48 -9.85 -16.06
C ASN A 237 -4.82 -9.09 -17.21
N LEU A 238 -4.27 -9.80 -18.20
CA LEU A 238 -3.67 -9.22 -19.40
C LEU A 238 -4.71 -8.58 -20.31
N ILE A 239 -5.91 -9.17 -20.47
CA ILE A 239 -7.01 -8.55 -21.24
C ILE A 239 -7.41 -7.21 -20.61
N ASN A 240 -7.44 -7.11 -19.28
CA ASN A 240 -7.72 -5.86 -18.57
C ASN A 240 -6.51 -4.91 -18.50
N ARG A 241 -5.37 -5.32 -19.07
CA ARG A 241 -4.12 -4.57 -19.07
C ARG A 241 -3.73 -4.09 -17.67
N PHE A 242 -3.84 -4.98 -16.66
CA PHE A 242 -3.26 -4.73 -15.33
C PHE A 242 -1.74 -4.89 -15.35
N TYR A 243 -1.22 -5.60 -16.36
CA TYR A 243 0.20 -5.80 -16.61
C TYR A 243 0.45 -5.70 -18.11
N ASP A 244 1.60 -5.20 -18.50
CA ASP A 244 2.08 -5.21 -19.88
C ASP A 244 2.89 -6.50 -20.14
N ILE A 245 2.82 -7.02 -21.37
CA ILE A 245 3.47 -8.28 -21.77
C ILE A 245 4.96 -8.08 -22.08
N GLN A 246 5.79 -9.13 -21.91
CA GLN A 246 7.19 -9.09 -22.30
C GLN A 246 7.40 -9.26 -23.82
N SER A 247 6.59 -10.11 -24.46
CA SER A 247 6.64 -10.28 -25.92
C SER A 247 5.31 -10.75 -26.48
N GLY A 248 5.15 -10.61 -27.79
CA GLY A 248 3.90 -10.93 -28.50
C GLY A 248 3.00 -9.72 -28.67
N GLU A 249 1.73 -9.97 -28.99
CA GLU A 249 0.71 -8.94 -29.24
C GLU A 249 -0.63 -9.38 -28.70
N ILE A 250 -1.36 -8.46 -28.05
CA ILE A 250 -2.77 -8.66 -27.68
C ILE A 250 -3.61 -7.64 -28.43
N LEU A 251 -4.52 -8.13 -29.25
CA LEU A 251 -5.45 -7.31 -30.02
C LEU A 251 -6.85 -7.35 -29.44
N TYR A 252 -7.50 -6.20 -29.38
CA TYR A 252 -8.92 -6.06 -29.08
C TYR A 252 -9.61 -5.32 -30.23
N ASP A 253 -10.54 -6.00 -30.88
CA ASP A 253 -11.18 -5.52 -32.16
C ASP A 253 -10.14 -5.13 -33.22
N GLY A 254 -9.03 -5.86 -33.28
CA GLY A 254 -7.94 -5.62 -34.24
C GLY A 254 -7.03 -4.43 -33.85
N ILE A 255 -7.19 -3.85 -32.67
CA ILE A 255 -6.37 -2.78 -32.13
C ILE A 255 -5.48 -3.36 -31.02
N ASP A 256 -4.18 -3.06 -31.08
CA ASP A 256 -3.26 -3.40 -29.99
C ASP A 256 -3.72 -2.73 -28.69
N ILE A 257 -3.92 -3.52 -27.63
CA ILE A 257 -4.41 -3.01 -26.34
C ILE A 257 -3.51 -1.96 -25.72
N THR A 258 -2.22 -1.92 -26.07
CA THR A 258 -1.29 -0.88 -25.60
C THR A 258 -1.60 0.50 -26.17
N LYS A 259 -2.28 0.55 -27.32
CA LYS A 259 -2.72 1.79 -27.96
C LYS A 259 -4.07 2.29 -27.44
N ILE A 260 -4.82 1.46 -26.73
CA ILE A 260 -6.11 1.83 -26.15
C ILE A 260 -5.87 2.43 -24.76
N ARG A 261 -6.53 3.53 -24.44
CA ARG A 261 -6.49 4.10 -23.09
C ARG A 261 -7.00 3.06 -22.08
N LYS A 262 -6.24 2.85 -20.99
CA LYS A 262 -6.55 1.83 -19.98
C LYS A 262 -7.96 2.01 -19.38
N ASP A 263 -8.35 3.26 -19.09
CA ASP A 263 -9.69 3.55 -18.56
C ASP A 263 -10.80 3.17 -19.57
N ASP A 264 -10.60 3.44 -20.85
CA ASP A 264 -11.55 3.13 -21.91
C ASP A 264 -11.60 1.62 -22.21
N LEU A 265 -10.45 0.94 -22.18
CA LEU A 265 -10.37 -0.50 -22.28
C LEU A 265 -11.17 -1.16 -21.16
N ARG A 266 -10.89 -0.80 -19.90
CA ARG A 266 -11.55 -1.34 -18.71
C ARG A 266 -13.04 -1.01 -18.68
N ARG A 267 -13.46 0.16 -19.18
CA ARG A 267 -14.87 0.54 -19.31
C ARG A 267 -15.63 -0.33 -20.32
N SER A 268 -14.95 -0.89 -21.30
CA SER A 268 -15.55 -1.80 -22.30
C SER A 268 -15.69 -3.23 -21.79
N LEU A 269 -15.03 -3.57 -20.69
CA LEU A 269 -14.94 -4.91 -20.11
C LEU A 269 -15.73 -5.01 -18.81
N GLY A 270 -16.30 -6.17 -18.56
CA GLY A 270 -16.84 -6.54 -17.25
C GLY A 270 -16.02 -7.68 -16.66
N ILE A 271 -15.56 -7.55 -15.43
CA ILE A 271 -14.82 -8.59 -14.73
C ILE A 271 -15.60 -9.08 -13.49
N VAL A 272 -15.68 -10.39 -13.32
CA VAL A 272 -16.17 -11.02 -12.10
C VAL A 272 -15.00 -11.71 -11.44
N LEU A 273 -14.61 -11.22 -10.27
CA LEU A 273 -13.49 -11.75 -9.49
C LEU A 273 -13.93 -13.00 -8.72
N GLN A 274 -12.99 -13.90 -8.45
CA GLN A 274 -13.23 -15.09 -7.64
C GLN A 274 -13.51 -14.71 -6.17
N ASP A 275 -12.75 -13.76 -5.64
CA ASP A 275 -12.92 -13.20 -4.30
C ASP A 275 -13.71 -11.89 -4.40
N THR A 276 -14.93 -11.89 -3.88
CA THR A 276 -15.79 -10.71 -3.89
C THR A 276 -15.44 -9.82 -2.70
N HIS A 277 -14.90 -8.64 -2.97
CA HIS A 277 -14.67 -7.61 -1.97
C HIS A 277 -15.89 -6.69 -1.90
N LEU A 278 -16.46 -6.56 -0.70
CA LEU A 278 -17.56 -5.63 -0.44
C LEU A 278 -17.02 -4.41 0.29
N PHE A 279 -17.37 -3.24 -0.20
CA PHE A 279 -17.10 -1.98 0.48
C PHE A 279 -18.11 -1.75 1.59
N THR A 280 -17.70 -1.02 2.64
CA THR A 280 -18.60 -0.62 3.72
C THR A 280 -19.72 0.26 3.16
N GLY A 281 -20.96 -0.21 3.28
CA GLY A 281 -22.15 0.45 2.72
C GLY A 281 -23.28 -0.54 2.54
N THR A 282 -24.32 -0.14 1.82
CA THR A 282 -25.46 -1.02 1.50
C THR A 282 -25.13 -1.96 0.34
N ILE A 283 -25.90 -3.02 0.17
CA ILE A 283 -25.83 -3.91 -1.02
C ILE A 283 -26.05 -3.08 -2.29
N LYS A 284 -26.99 -2.16 -2.25
CA LYS A 284 -27.31 -1.23 -3.34
C LYS A 284 -26.12 -0.37 -3.73
N ASP A 285 -25.39 0.18 -2.75
CA ASP A 285 -24.19 0.99 -3.01
C ASP A 285 -23.07 0.16 -3.63
N ASN A 286 -22.91 -1.09 -3.17
CA ASN A 286 -21.94 -2.01 -3.75
C ASN A 286 -22.28 -2.40 -5.21
N ILE A 287 -23.56 -2.59 -5.55
CA ILE A 287 -23.99 -2.82 -6.94
C ILE A 287 -23.74 -1.56 -7.77
N ARG A 288 -24.11 -0.38 -7.24
CA ARG A 288 -23.91 0.92 -7.90
C ARG A 288 -22.44 1.28 -8.15
N TYR A 289 -21.50 0.63 -7.47
CA TYR A 289 -20.07 0.89 -7.64
C TYR A 289 -19.61 0.73 -9.09
N GLY A 290 -20.21 -0.18 -9.87
CA GLY A 290 -19.91 -0.36 -11.29
C GLY A 290 -20.41 0.80 -12.17
N LYS A 291 -21.39 1.61 -11.71
CA LYS A 291 -21.95 2.77 -12.41
C LYS A 291 -22.50 3.74 -11.35
N LEU A 292 -21.65 4.66 -10.87
CA LEU A 292 -21.96 5.54 -9.73
C LEU A 292 -23.23 6.39 -9.92
N ASN A 293 -23.59 6.73 -11.17
CA ASN A 293 -24.78 7.50 -11.51
C ASN A 293 -25.96 6.60 -11.99
N ALA A 294 -25.94 5.30 -11.70
CA ALA A 294 -27.05 4.40 -12.00
C ALA A 294 -28.30 4.81 -11.21
N THR A 295 -29.46 4.82 -11.88
CA THR A 295 -30.76 5.02 -11.22
C THR A 295 -31.14 3.79 -10.41
N ASP A 296 -32.15 3.94 -9.55
CA ASP A 296 -32.62 2.80 -8.75
C ASP A 296 -33.23 1.71 -9.63
N GLU A 297 -33.91 2.08 -10.71
CA GLU A 297 -34.49 1.17 -11.67
C GLU A 297 -33.43 0.39 -12.48
N GLU A 298 -32.24 0.99 -12.66
CA GLU A 298 -31.11 0.29 -13.33
C GLU A 298 -30.42 -0.69 -12.39
N ILE A 299 -30.61 -0.59 -11.07
CA ILE A 299 -29.99 -1.47 -10.07
C ILE A 299 -30.91 -2.66 -9.77
N TYR A 300 -32.22 -2.48 -9.77
CA TYR A 300 -33.24 -3.52 -9.50
C TYR A 300 -33.69 -4.22 -10.79
#